data_9b777c5d1bd7af5702c4e2c5ab4386b8
#
_entry.id   9b777c5d1bd7af5702c4e2c5ab4386b8
#
_cell.length_a   1.000
_cell.length_b   1.000
_cell.length_c   1.000
_cell.angle_alpha   90.00
_cell.angle_beta   90.00
_cell.angle_gamma   90.00
#
_symmetry.space_group_name_H-M   'P 1'
#
loop_
_entity.id
_entity.type
_entity.pdbx_description
1 polymer ?
#
loop_
_entity_poly.entity_id
_entity_poly.type
_entity_poly.pdbx_seq_one_letter_code
_entity_poly.pdbx_strand_id
1 'polypeptide(L)'
;MQTRELGRSGLKVSALGLGCMGLTHAYGQPVEQGQGIALLQAAVERGVTFFDTAEVYGPYTNEDLLGRALAPYRDRLVIATKFGFKGARTDDGLDSRPENIRAVAEASLKRLRTDHIDLFYQHRVDPNVPIEDVAGTVRDLIAEGKVGHFGLSEASAATVRRAHAVQPVAAVQSEYSLWWREPERVLLPTLQELGIGFVPFSPLGRGFLTGTINADTTFDANDFRNSVPRFEVEARRANQALVDRISTIAAARGATPA
;
A
#
# COMPACT_ATOMS: atom_id res chain seq x y z
N MET A 1 16.55 -12.27 0.67
CA MET A 1 15.07 -12.33 0.53
C MET A 1 14.72 -12.81 -0.87
N GLN A 2 13.60 -13.54 -1.07
CA GLN A 2 13.15 -13.92 -2.40
C GLN A 2 12.66 -12.71 -3.18
N THR A 3 12.77 -12.77 -4.52
CA THR A 3 12.28 -11.73 -5.43
C THR A 3 11.03 -12.23 -6.15
N ARG A 4 10.09 -11.33 -6.43
CA ARG A 4 8.88 -11.57 -7.23
C ARG A 4 8.80 -10.53 -8.34
N GLU A 5 8.23 -10.90 -9.46
CA GLU A 5 7.81 -9.96 -10.49
C GLU A 5 6.33 -9.60 -10.27
N LEU A 6 5.99 -8.33 -10.40
CA LEU A 6 4.61 -7.87 -10.32
C LEU A 6 3.89 -8.16 -11.66
N GLY A 7 3.21 -9.29 -11.68
CA GLY A 7 2.54 -9.78 -12.90
C GLY A 7 3.51 -10.03 -14.04
N ARG A 8 3.25 -9.42 -15.19
CA ARG A 8 4.08 -9.45 -16.40
C ARG A 8 4.70 -8.09 -16.71
N SER A 9 4.78 -7.20 -15.73
CA SER A 9 5.23 -5.81 -15.91
C SER A 9 6.75 -5.68 -16.05
N GLY A 10 7.52 -6.71 -15.71
CA GLY A 10 8.98 -6.65 -15.61
C GLY A 10 9.46 -6.05 -14.28
N LEU A 11 8.57 -5.43 -13.48
CA LEU A 11 8.93 -4.81 -12.20
C LEU A 11 9.21 -5.88 -11.14
N LYS A 12 10.46 -6.03 -10.76
CA LYS A 12 10.93 -7.00 -9.77
C LYS A 12 11.03 -6.36 -8.39
N VAL A 13 10.42 -6.99 -7.40
CA VAL A 13 10.37 -6.52 -6.00
C VAL A 13 10.77 -7.64 -5.04
N SER A 14 11.18 -7.30 -3.83
CA SER A 14 11.29 -8.29 -2.76
C SER A 14 9.91 -8.90 -2.46
N ALA A 15 9.89 -10.20 -2.13
CA ALA A 15 8.64 -10.93 -1.88
C ALA A 15 7.81 -10.36 -0.72
N LEU A 16 8.48 -9.68 0.22
CA LEU A 16 7.87 -8.86 1.27
C LEU A 16 8.19 -7.41 0.97
N GLY A 17 7.15 -6.57 0.86
CA GLY A 17 7.27 -5.12 0.81
C GLY A 17 7.04 -4.50 2.18
N LEU A 18 7.63 -3.35 2.44
CA LEU A 18 7.39 -2.59 3.65
C LEU A 18 6.39 -1.47 3.39
N GLY A 19 5.17 -1.60 3.97
CA GLY A 19 4.21 -0.51 4.04
C GLY A 19 4.64 0.49 5.10
N CYS A 20 4.83 1.74 4.70
CA CYS A 20 5.44 2.75 5.56
C CYS A 20 4.42 3.64 6.29
N MET A 21 3.12 3.48 6.06
CA MET A 21 2.06 4.30 6.65
C MET A 21 2.19 4.43 8.18
N GLY A 22 2.44 3.32 8.87
CA GLY A 22 2.54 3.29 10.33
C GLY A 22 3.71 4.06 10.93
N LEU A 23 4.65 4.55 10.13
CA LEU A 23 5.76 5.38 10.63
C LEU A 23 5.34 6.81 10.96
N THR A 24 4.31 7.32 10.30
CA THR A 24 3.87 8.72 10.45
C THR A 24 2.37 8.88 10.64
N HIS A 25 1.59 7.80 10.49
CA HIS A 25 0.13 7.89 10.45
C HIS A 25 -0.54 6.58 10.90
N ALA A 26 -1.78 6.68 11.36
CA ALA A 26 -2.78 5.64 11.56
C ALA A 26 -2.65 4.72 12.79
N TYR A 27 -1.48 4.43 13.30
CA TYR A 27 -1.32 3.47 14.41
C TYR A 27 -0.75 4.13 15.68
N GLY A 28 -1.47 5.13 16.20
CA GLY A 28 -1.04 5.90 17.37
C GLY A 28 -0.11 7.05 17.01
N GLN A 29 0.85 7.35 17.88
CA GLN A 29 1.78 8.46 17.67
C GLN A 29 2.78 8.17 16.55
N PRO A 30 3.13 9.17 15.72
CA PRO A 30 4.20 9.04 14.74
C PRO A 30 5.50 8.58 15.41
N VAL A 31 6.25 7.74 14.71
CA VAL A 31 7.58 7.29 15.15
C VAL A 31 8.56 8.49 15.08
N GLU A 32 9.47 8.58 16.05
CA GLU A 32 10.54 9.59 16.00
C GLU A 32 11.36 9.43 14.71
N GLN A 33 11.74 10.57 14.09
CA GLN A 33 12.33 10.59 12.76
C GLN A 33 13.59 9.72 12.64
N GLY A 34 14.51 9.80 13.62
CA GLY A 34 15.74 9.00 13.61
C GLY A 34 15.47 7.51 13.71
N GLN A 35 14.46 7.12 14.50
CA GLN A 35 14.02 5.72 14.61
C GLN A 35 13.40 5.24 13.30
N GLY A 36 12.57 6.09 12.66
CA GLY A 36 11.99 5.79 11.34
C GLY A 36 13.05 5.58 10.27
N ILE A 37 14.06 6.43 10.21
CA ILE A 37 15.21 6.29 9.30
C ILE A 37 15.95 4.98 9.57
N ALA A 38 16.29 4.71 10.82
CA ALA A 38 17.01 3.49 11.21
C ALA A 38 16.24 2.22 10.84
N LEU A 39 14.91 2.22 11.02
CA LEU A 39 14.05 1.09 10.65
C LEU A 39 14.05 0.86 9.14
N LEU A 40 13.89 1.93 8.35
CA LEU A 40 13.89 1.85 6.88
C LEU A 40 15.23 1.31 6.36
N GLN A 41 16.35 1.79 6.89
CA GLN A 41 17.68 1.33 6.51
C GLN A 41 17.91 -0.12 6.92
N ALA A 42 17.51 -0.51 8.14
CA ALA A 42 17.58 -1.89 8.58
C ALA A 42 16.72 -2.84 7.73
N ALA A 43 15.60 -2.38 7.19
CA ALA A 43 14.80 -3.15 6.23
C ALA A 43 15.56 -3.38 4.92
N VAL A 44 16.23 -2.35 4.38
CA VAL A 44 17.11 -2.49 3.20
C VAL A 44 18.23 -3.51 3.44
N GLU A 45 18.89 -3.44 4.59
CA GLU A 45 19.96 -4.39 4.98
C GLU A 45 19.45 -5.83 5.06
N ARG A 46 18.18 -6.04 5.43
CA ARG A 46 17.52 -7.36 5.43
C ARG A 46 17.02 -7.80 4.07
N GLY A 47 17.28 -7.01 3.02
CA GLY A 47 16.96 -7.33 1.64
C GLY A 47 15.53 -6.94 1.21
N VAL A 48 14.86 -6.06 1.94
CA VAL A 48 13.64 -5.41 1.45
C VAL A 48 14.01 -4.42 0.35
N THR A 49 13.41 -4.58 -0.82
CA THR A 49 13.61 -3.66 -1.95
C THR A 49 12.35 -2.92 -2.35
N PHE A 50 11.21 -3.26 -1.77
CA PHE A 50 9.91 -2.67 -2.08
C PHE A 50 9.36 -1.89 -0.90
N PHE A 51 9.22 -0.57 -1.06
CA PHE A 51 8.73 0.36 -0.05
C PHE A 51 7.47 1.06 -0.56
N ASP A 52 6.42 1.05 0.25
CA ASP A 52 5.11 1.61 -0.11
C ASP A 52 4.76 2.78 0.80
N THR A 53 4.53 3.95 0.18
CA THR A 53 4.11 5.19 0.83
C THR A 53 2.90 5.80 0.13
N ALA A 54 2.49 7.00 0.49
CA ALA A 54 1.50 7.82 -0.18
C ALA A 54 1.60 9.29 0.26
N GLU A 55 1.17 10.22 -0.58
CA GLU A 55 1.09 11.65 -0.23
C GLU A 55 0.24 11.92 1.00
N VAL A 56 -0.84 11.14 1.19
CA VAL A 56 -1.79 11.29 2.31
C VAL A 56 -1.21 10.83 3.65
N TYR A 57 -0.09 10.12 3.65
CA TYR A 57 0.48 9.61 4.90
C TYR A 57 1.21 10.70 5.67
N GLY A 58 0.60 11.13 6.78
CA GLY A 58 1.13 12.09 7.72
C GLY A 58 1.01 13.59 7.43
N PRO A 59 0.11 14.20 6.61
CA PRO A 59 0.22 14.27 5.16
C PRO A 59 1.63 14.70 4.72
N TYR A 60 2.11 14.14 3.63
CA TYR A 60 3.41 14.39 3.00
C TYR A 60 4.65 13.94 3.80
N THR A 61 4.60 13.93 5.14
CA THR A 61 5.77 13.67 6.00
C THR A 61 6.34 12.26 5.85
N ASN A 62 5.51 11.30 5.41
CA ASN A 62 5.96 9.93 5.15
C ASN A 62 6.88 9.87 3.93
N GLU A 63 6.53 10.52 2.83
CA GLU A 63 7.40 10.60 1.64
C GLU A 63 8.71 11.34 1.95
N ASP A 64 8.68 12.42 2.74
CA ASP A 64 9.88 13.12 3.20
C ASP A 64 10.80 12.20 4.02
N LEU A 65 10.22 11.40 4.92
CA LEU A 65 10.97 10.43 5.72
C LEU A 65 11.65 9.38 4.83
N LEU A 66 10.90 8.81 3.87
CA LEU A 66 11.45 7.83 2.93
C LEU A 66 12.54 8.45 2.06
N GLY A 67 12.31 9.65 1.52
CA GLY A 67 13.28 10.35 0.69
C GLY A 67 14.62 10.59 1.41
N ARG A 68 14.59 10.89 2.72
CA ARG A 68 15.80 11.03 3.54
C ARG A 68 16.48 9.69 3.83
N ALA A 69 15.69 8.70 4.21
CA ALA A 69 16.22 7.41 4.65
C ALA A 69 16.79 6.58 3.51
N LEU A 70 16.14 6.63 2.34
CA LEU A 70 16.38 5.72 1.24
C LEU A 70 17.22 6.31 0.09
N ALA A 71 17.49 7.63 0.10
CA ALA A 71 18.31 8.26 -0.93
C ALA A 71 19.65 7.54 -1.20
N PRO A 72 20.41 7.06 -0.19
CA PRO A 72 21.69 6.36 -0.43
C PRO A 72 21.53 5.00 -1.13
N TYR A 73 20.29 4.48 -1.22
CA TYR A 73 20.00 3.14 -1.73
C TYR A 73 19.09 3.16 -2.96
N ARG A 74 18.73 4.37 -3.45
CA ARG A 74 17.65 4.59 -4.43
C ARG A 74 17.71 3.66 -5.64
N ASP A 75 18.86 3.50 -6.24
CA ASP A 75 19.07 2.77 -7.51
C ASP A 75 18.73 1.27 -7.43
N ARG A 76 18.63 0.72 -6.24
CA ARG A 76 18.32 -0.70 -6.02
C ARG A 76 16.97 -0.95 -5.36
N LEU A 77 16.17 0.11 -5.21
CA LEU A 77 14.87 0.05 -4.55
C LEU A 77 13.75 0.33 -5.53
N VAL A 78 12.60 -0.23 -5.23
CA VAL A 78 11.31 0.10 -5.84
C VAL A 78 10.50 0.88 -4.80
N ILE A 79 10.20 2.13 -5.11
CA ILE A 79 9.38 2.99 -4.27
C ILE A 79 8.02 3.17 -4.93
N ALA A 80 6.97 2.74 -4.24
CA ALA A 80 5.59 3.00 -4.63
C ALA A 80 5.04 4.16 -3.82
N THR A 81 4.37 5.10 -4.48
CA THR A 81 3.56 6.13 -3.83
C THR A 81 2.22 6.28 -4.51
N LYS A 82 1.32 7.09 -3.94
CA LYS A 82 -0.08 7.13 -4.34
C LYS A 82 -0.61 8.56 -4.42
N PHE A 83 -1.52 8.78 -5.37
CA PHE A 83 -2.28 10.04 -5.57
C PHE A 83 -3.78 9.81 -5.43
N GLY A 84 -4.55 10.87 -5.36
CA GLY A 84 -5.99 10.84 -5.56
C GLY A 84 -6.83 11.31 -4.38
N PHE A 85 -6.26 11.60 -3.22
CA PHE A 85 -6.96 12.30 -2.15
C PHE A 85 -6.77 13.82 -2.29
N LYS A 86 -7.87 14.56 -2.24
CA LYS A 86 -7.85 16.01 -2.33
C LYS A 86 -7.02 16.62 -1.20
N GLY A 87 -6.00 17.43 -1.55
CA GLY A 87 -5.13 18.07 -0.57
C GLY A 87 -4.41 17.10 0.37
N ALA A 88 -4.20 15.84 -0.06
CA ALA A 88 -3.62 14.76 0.76
C ALA A 88 -4.38 14.52 2.09
N ARG A 89 -5.71 14.65 2.08
CA ARG A 89 -6.57 14.44 3.25
C ARG A 89 -7.70 13.48 2.90
N THR A 90 -7.90 12.47 3.73
CA THR A 90 -8.96 11.46 3.50
C THR A 90 -10.38 12.04 3.60
N ASP A 91 -10.56 13.09 4.41
CA ASP A 91 -11.86 13.68 4.71
C ASP A 91 -12.31 14.73 3.68
N ASP A 92 -11.38 15.23 2.84
CA ASP A 92 -11.67 16.26 1.84
C ASP A 92 -12.14 15.67 0.49
N GLY A 93 -12.29 14.35 0.43
CA GLY A 93 -12.73 13.62 -0.76
C GLY A 93 -11.59 13.28 -1.72
N LEU A 94 -11.96 13.02 -2.99
CA LEU A 94 -11.03 12.57 -4.03
C LEU A 94 -10.80 13.65 -5.08
N ASP A 95 -9.62 13.63 -5.69
CA ASP A 95 -9.26 14.44 -6.84
C ASP A 95 -8.24 13.71 -7.72
N SER A 96 -8.75 13.03 -8.73
CA SER A 96 -7.94 12.33 -9.75
C SER A 96 -7.96 13.05 -11.10
N ARG A 97 -8.20 14.36 -11.12
CA ARG A 97 -8.11 15.14 -12.37
C ARG A 97 -6.66 15.17 -12.88
N PRO A 98 -6.46 15.19 -14.21
CA PRO A 98 -5.13 15.15 -14.81
C PRO A 98 -4.12 16.17 -14.23
N GLU A 99 -4.57 17.41 -14.03
CA GLU A 99 -3.73 18.46 -13.47
C GLU A 99 -3.29 18.15 -12.03
N ASN A 100 -4.16 17.55 -11.21
CA ASN A 100 -3.81 17.17 -9.84
C ASN A 100 -2.87 15.97 -9.82
N ILE A 101 -3.09 14.95 -10.64
CA ILE A 101 -2.20 13.78 -10.76
C ILE A 101 -0.78 14.24 -11.09
N ARG A 102 -0.62 15.16 -12.04
CA ARG A 102 0.69 15.74 -12.42
C ARG A 102 1.31 16.51 -11.27
N ALA A 103 0.53 17.37 -10.60
CA ALA A 103 1.02 18.16 -9.47
C ALA A 103 1.50 17.25 -8.32
N VAL A 104 0.75 16.18 -8.02
CA VAL A 104 1.12 15.20 -6.99
C VAL A 104 2.40 14.46 -7.38
N ALA A 105 2.54 14.01 -8.63
CA ALA A 105 3.75 13.34 -9.09
C ALA A 105 4.99 14.23 -8.91
N GLU A 106 4.94 15.48 -9.35
CA GLU A 106 6.04 16.45 -9.19
C GLU A 106 6.39 16.72 -7.72
N ALA A 107 5.38 16.82 -6.87
CA ALA A 107 5.59 17.04 -5.45
C ALA A 107 6.16 15.80 -4.75
N SER A 108 5.70 14.60 -5.12
CA SER A 108 6.21 13.33 -4.59
C SER A 108 7.66 13.08 -5.00
N LEU A 109 8.05 13.37 -6.24
CA LEU A 109 9.45 13.30 -6.71
C LEU A 109 10.37 14.16 -5.82
N LYS A 110 9.94 15.38 -5.49
CA LYS A 110 10.72 16.29 -4.62
C LYS A 110 10.85 15.74 -3.20
N ARG A 111 9.74 15.27 -2.60
CA ARG A 111 9.75 14.73 -1.23
C ARG A 111 10.57 13.43 -1.15
N LEU A 112 10.41 12.55 -2.13
CA LEU A 112 11.16 11.29 -2.22
C LEU A 112 12.62 11.48 -2.66
N ARG A 113 13.03 12.71 -3.06
CA ARG A 113 14.41 13.05 -3.50
C ARG A 113 14.90 12.17 -4.65
N THR A 114 14.06 11.98 -5.64
CA THR A 114 14.30 11.12 -6.78
C THR A 114 13.78 11.78 -8.06
N ASP A 115 14.27 11.36 -9.20
CA ASP A 115 13.83 11.79 -10.52
C ASP A 115 12.72 10.92 -11.11
N HIS A 116 12.45 9.74 -10.52
CA HIS A 116 11.39 8.84 -10.96
C HIS A 116 10.70 8.13 -9.80
N ILE A 117 9.42 7.81 -9.99
CA ILE A 117 8.59 6.97 -9.12
C ILE A 117 8.47 5.61 -9.81
N ASP A 118 8.88 4.52 -9.16
CA ASP A 118 8.85 3.19 -9.79
C ASP A 118 7.42 2.69 -10.02
N LEU A 119 6.51 2.93 -9.06
CA LEU A 119 5.12 2.51 -9.13
C LEU A 119 4.20 3.58 -8.54
N PHE A 120 3.31 4.12 -9.38
CA PHE A 120 2.41 5.21 -9.01
C PHE A 120 0.97 4.71 -9.00
N TYR A 121 0.37 4.66 -7.82
CA TYR A 121 -0.99 4.16 -7.63
C TYR A 121 -2.03 5.28 -7.61
N GLN A 122 -3.19 5.04 -8.25
CA GLN A 122 -4.40 5.72 -7.81
C GLN A 122 -4.84 5.10 -6.47
N HIS A 123 -4.85 5.89 -5.39
CA HIS A 123 -5.10 5.40 -4.02
C HIS A 123 -6.53 4.91 -3.83
N ARG A 124 -7.50 5.66 -4.37
CA ARG A 124 -8.92 5.29 -4.45
C ARG A 124 -9.47 5.78 -5.79
N VAL A 125 -10.37 5.01 -6.38
CA VAL A 125 -11.01 5.36 -7.65
C VAL A 125 -11.93 6.57 -7.42
N ASP A 126 -11.65 7.65 -8.14
CA ASP A 126 -12.49 8.86 -8.11
C ASP A 126 -13.70 8.65 -9.04
N PRO A 127 -14.93 8.64 -8.51
CA PRO A 127 -16.13 8.44 -9.34
C PRO A 127 -16.43 9.61 -10.29
N ASN A 128 -15.82 10.77 -10.07
CA ASN A 128 -16.05 11.98 -10.84
C ASN A 128 -15.09 12.14 -12.04
N VAL A 129 -14.07 11.27 -12.13
CA VAL A 129 -13.08 11.30 -13.21
C VAL A 129 -13.05 9.95 -13.91
N PRO A 130 -13.28 9.89 -15.25
CA PRO A 130 -13.16 8.64 -15.99
C PRO A 130 -11.81 7.98 -15.75
N ILE A 131 -11.81 6.67 -15.49
CA ILE A 131 -10.57 5.95 -15.22
C ILE A 131 -9.62 5.96 -16.43
N GLU A 132 -10.17 6.14 -17.63
CA GLU A 132 -9.41 6.28 -18.87
C GLU A 132 -8.57 7.56 -18.87
N ASP A 133 -9.10 8.67 -18.34
CA ASP A 133 -8.37 9.94 -18.23
C ASP A 133 -7.26 9.84 -17.20
N VAL A 134 -7.53 9.16 -16.08
CA VAL A 134 -6.51 8.84 -15.06
C VAL A 134 -5.38 8.00 -15.67
N ALA A 135 -5.72 6.91 -16.33
CA ALA A 135 -4.75 6.02 -16.97
C ALA A 135 -3.96 6.73 -18.09
N GLY A 136 -4.64 7.56 -18.88
CA GLY A 136 -4.01 8.39 -19.91
C GLY A 136 -2.99 9.37 -19.33
N THR A 137 -3.34 10.01 -18.22
CA THR A 137 -2.41 10.95 -17.54
C THR A 137 -1.18 10.23 -17.00
N VAL A 138 -1.33 9.06 -16.39
CA VAL A 138 -0.18 8.28 -15.89
C VAL A 138 0.66 7.74 -17.05
N ARG A 139 0.04 7.33 -18.18
CA ARG A 139 0.76 6.98 -19.41
C ARG A 139 1.70 8.10 -19.87
N ASP A 140 1.18 9.34 -19.85
CA ASP A 140 1.99 10.50 -20.26
C ASP A 140 3.14 10.75 -19.29
N LEU A 141 2.92 10.59 -17.97
CA LEU A 141 4.01 10.67 -16.97
C LEU A 141 5.05 9.55 -17.15
N ILE A 142 4.63 8.37 -17.60
CA ILE A 142 5.55 7.27 -17.95
C ILE A 142 6.37 7.65 -19.19
N ALA A 143 5.74 8.20 -20.21
CA ALA A 143 6.43 8.67 -21.41
C ALA A 143 7.44 9.81 -21.11
N GLU A 144 7.14 10.64 -20.10
CA GLU A 144 8.04 11.68 -19.59
C GLU A 144 9.20 11.13 -18.71
N GLY A 145 9.19 9.83 -18.40
CA GLY A 145 10.20 9.20 -17.54
C GLY A 145 10.04 9.49 -16.03
N LYS A 146 8.98 10.16 -15.61
CA LYS A 146 8.71 10.52 -14.21
C LYS A 146 8.11 9.38 -13.39
N VAL A 147 7.42 8.45 -14.06
CA VAL A 147 6.78 7.27 -13.48
C VAL A 147 7.23 6.04 -14.28
N GLY A 148 7.57 4.97 -13.59
CA GLY A 148 7.92 3.70 -14.24
C GLY A 148 6.69 2.84 -14.56
N HIS A 149 5.77 2.71 -13.59
CA HIS A 149 4.62 1.81 -13.71
C HIS A 149 3.38 2.42 -13.09
N PHE A 150 2.22 2.06 -13.67
CA PHE A 150 0.89 2.42 -13.15
C PHE A 150 0.31 1.33 -12.26
N GLY A 151 -0.30 1.72 -11.15
CA GLY A 151 -1.02 0.84 -10.24
C GLY A 151 -2.40 1.39 -9.84
N LEU A 152 -3.25 0.50 -9.34
CA LEU A 152 -4.56 0.85 -8.77
C LEU A 152 -4.67 0.28 -7.35
N SER A 153 -5.38 0.97 -6.46
CA SER A 153 -5.65 0.48 -5.12
C SER A 153 -7.17 0.42 -4.87
N GLU A 154 -7.65 -0.71 -4.34
CA GLU A 154 -9.07 -0.96 -4.03
C GLU A 154 -10.01 -0.74 -5.23
N ALA A 155 -9.53 -1.04 -6.44
CA ALA A 155 -10.32 -0.90 -7.67
C ALA A 155 -11.09 -2.17 -8.00
N SER A 156 -12.31 -2.01 -8.52
CA SER A 156 -13.10 -3.12 -9.02
C SER A 156 -12.46 -3.76 -10.26
N ALA A 157 -12.71 -5.04 -10.51
CA ALA A 157 -12.24 -5.73 -11.72
C ALA A 157 -12.64 -5.02 -13.02
N ALA A 158 -13.84 -4.44 -13.07
CA ALA A 158 -14.30 -3.68 -14.24
C ALA A 158 -13.45 -2.40 -14.45
N THR A 159 -13.16 -1.66 -13.38
CA THR A 159 -12.30 -0.47 -13.43
C THR A 159 -10.88 -0.85 -13.86
N VAL A 160 -10.34 -1.95 -13.30
CA VAL A 160 -9.00 -2.46 -13.67
C VAL A 160 -8.92 -2.75 -15.18
N ARG A 161 -9.91 -3.43 -15.76
CA ARG A 161 -9.96 -3.74 -17.20
C ARG A 161 -9.95 -2.48 -18.04
N ARG A 162 -10.76 -1.49 -17.69
CA ARG A 162 -10.85 -0.21 -18.40
C ARG A 162 -9.53 0.56 -18.35
N ALA A 163 -8.94 0.67 -17.17
CA ALA A 163 -7.64 1.33 -17.00
C ALA A 163 -6.53 0.63 -17.80
N HIS A 164 -6.48 -0.71 -17.70
CA HIS A 164 -5.45 -1.53 -18.35
C HIS A 164 -5.50 -1.46 -19.87
N ALA A 165 -6.69 -1.23 -20.46
CA ALA A 165 -6.86 -1.04 -21.90
C ALA A 165 -6.24 0.29 -22.41
N VAL A 166 -6.07 1.29 -21.55
CA VAL A 166 -5.46 2.60 -21.90
C VAL A 166 -3.97 2.62 -21.59
N GLN A 167 -3.61 2.16 -20.40
CA GLN A 167 -2.24 2.05 -19.90
C GLN A 167 -2.11 0.73 -19.13
N PRO A 168 -1.15 -0.14 -19.47
CA PRO A 168 -0.91 -1.36 -18.71
C PRO A 168 -0.78 -1.08 -17.21
N VAL A 169 -1.64 -1.72 -16.41
CA VAL A 169 -1.58 -1.69 -14.96
C VAL A 169 -0.59 -2.77 -14.52
N ALA A 170 0.46 -2.38 -13.80
CA ALA A 170 1.49 -3.30 -13.32
C ALA A 170 1.04 -4.06 -12.06
N ALA A 171 0.32 -3.38 -11.17
CA ALA A 171 -0.14 -3.97 -9.92
C ALA A 171 -1.48 -3.39 -9.44
N VAL A 172 -2.24 -4.24 -8.76
CA VAL A 172 -3.39 -3.80 -7.95
C VAL A 172 -3.09 -4.09 -6.49
N GLN A 173 -3.26 -3.07 -5.63
CA GLN A 173 -3.10 -3.19 -4.20
C GLN A 173 -4.47 -3.25 -3.53
N SER A 174 -4.76 -4.33 -2.78
CA SER A 174 -6.02 -4.46 -2.02
C SER A 174 -5.80 -5.17 -0.69
N GLU A 175 -6.72 -4.94 0.26
CA GLU A 175 -6.72 -5.69 1.51
C GLU A 175 -6.90 -7.19 1.21
N TYR A 176 -6.02 -8.02 1.79
CA TYR A 176 -6.15 -9.46 1.66
C TYR A 176 -5.49 -10.17 2.84
N SER A 177 -6.24 -11.01 3.50
CA SER A 177 -5.80 -11.78 4.66
C SER A 177 -6.70 -12.99 4.86
N LEU A 178 -6.41 -13.81 5.86
CA LEU A 178 -7.34 -14.87 6.29
C LEU A 178 -8.67 -14.30 6.82
N TRP A 179 -8.70 -13.02 7.16
CA TRP A 179 -9.89 -12.32 7.65
C TRP A 179 -10.70 -11.62 6.54
N TRP A 180 -10.04 -11.28 5.42
CA TRP A 180 -10.65 -10.59 4.28
C TRP A 180 -10.25 -11.25 2.97
N ARG A 181 -11.18 -12.02 2.37
CA ARG A 181 -10.91 -12.86 1.20
C ARG A 181 -11.71 -12.45 -0.05
N GLU A 182 -12.35 -11.28 -0.02
CA GLU A 182 -13.16 -10.78 -1.13
C GLU A 182 -12.42 -10.73 -2.48
N PRO A 183 -11.11 -10.40 -2.56
CA PRO A 183 -10.38 -10.41 -3.84
C PRO A 183 -10.40 -11.76 -4.57
N GLU A 184 -10.57 -12.87 -3.89
CA GLU A 184 -10.55 -14.21 -4.49
C GLU A 184 -11.69 -14.43 -5.49
N ARG A 185 -12.83 -13.76 -5.30
CA ARG A 185 -14.05 -14.03 -6.05
C ARG A 185 -13.98 -13.58 -7.51
N VAL A 186 -13.47 -12.37 -7.74
CA VAL A 186 -13.45 -11.75 -9.07
C VAL A 186 -12.11 -11.10 -9.37
N LEU A 187 -11.53 -10.36 -8.40
CA LEU A 187 -10.34 -9.56 -8.64
C LEU A 187 -9.14 -10.42 -9.00
N LEU A 188 -8.77 -11.40 -8.18
CA LEU A 188 -7.59 -12.26 -8.43
C LEU A 188 -7.68 -13.01 -9.76
N PRO A 189 -8.81 -13.65 -10.14
CA PRO A 189 -8.96 -14.23 -11.49
C PRO A 189 -8.75 -13.21 -12.61
N THR A 190 -9.28 -11.98 -12.46
CA THR A 190 -9.09 -10.92 -13.46
C THR A 190 -7.63 -10.49 -13.57
N LEU A 191 -6.93 -10.34 -12.45
CA LEU A 191 -5.50 -9.98 -12.46
C LEU A 191 -4.65 -11.06 -13.11
N GLN A 192 -4.96 -12.32 -12.83
CA GLN A 192 -4.27 -13.46 -13.44
C GLN A 192 -4.46 -13.49 -14.97
N GLU A 193 -5.69 -13.27 -15.44
CA GLU A 193 -6.00 -13.19 -16.89
C GLU A 193 -5.20 -12.08 -17.57
N LEU A 194 -5.16 -10.88 -16.96
CA LEU A 194 -4.50 -9.71 -17.51
C LEU A 194 -2.98 -9.68 -17.29
N GLY A 195 -2.44 -10.59 -16.47
CA GLY A 195 -1.02 -10.60 -16.12
C GLY A 195 -0.61 -9.45 -15.20
N ILE A 196 -1.51 -8.98 -14.35
CA ILE A 196 -1.30 -7.88 -13.39
C ILE A 196 -0.86 -8.45 -12.04
N GLY A 197 0.12 -7.82 -11.40
CA GLY A 197 0.58 -8.17 -10.05
C GLY A 197 -0.46 -7.83 -8.98
N PHE A 198 -0.48 -8.64 -7.92
CA PHE A 198 -1.30 -8.37 -6.74
C PHE A 198 -0.42 -8.04 -5.54
N VAL A 199 -0.69 -6.92 -4.89
CA VAL A 199 0.02 -6.47 -3.69
C VAL A 199 -0.96 -6.45 -2.51
N PRO A 200 -0.99 -7.50 -1.68
CA PRO A 200 -1.87 -7.53 -0.52
C PRO A 200 -1.38 -6.56 0.56
N PHE A 201 -2.26 -5.69 1.07
CA PHE A 201 -1.97 -4.95 2.29
C PHE A 201 -2.70 -5.54 3.50
N SER A 202 -2.19 -5.26 4.69
CA SER A 202 -2.70 -5.79 5.97
C SER A 202 -2.88 -7.32 6.01
N PRO A 203 -1.91 -8.12 5.53
CA PRO A 203 -2.04 -9.58 5.51
C PRO A 203 -2.19 -10.20 6.91
N LEU A 204 -1.74 -9.49 7.95
CA LEU A 204 -1.90 -9.87 9.36
C LEU A 204 -3.14 -9.24 10.03
N GLY A 205 -4.12 -8.75 9.24
CA GLY A 205 -5.36 -8.17 9.77
C GLY A 205 -5.09 -6.98 10.69
N ARG A 206 -4.15 -6.10 10.34
CA ARG A 206 -3.74 -4.94 11.14
C ARG A 206 -3.28 -5.31 12.56
N GLY A 207 -2.64 -6.47 12.69
CA GLY A 207 -2.14 -7.03 13.95
C GLY A 207 -3.09 -8.02 14.63
N PHE A 208 -4.38 -8.07 14.29
CA PHE A 208 -5.33 -8.96 14.95
C PHE A 208 -4.98 -10.45 14.76
N LEU A 209 -4.60 -10.83 13.54
CA LEU A 209 -4.29 -12.23 13.21
C LEU A 209 -2.98 -12.73 13.82
N THR A 210 -2.18 -11.85 14.41
CA THR A 210 -0.95 -12.24 15.13
C THR A 210 -1.21 -12.84 16.51
N GLY A 211 -2.42 -12.66 17.05
CA GLY A 211 -2.79 -13.06 18.40
C GLY A 211 -2.34 -12.09 19.51
N THR A 212 -1.75 -10.94 19.15
CA THR A 212 -1.35 -9.93 20.13
C THR A 212 -2.48 -8.98 20.53
N ILE A 213 -3.58 -8.98 19.80
CA ILE A 213 -4.76 -8.16 20.05
C ILE A 213 -5.90 -9.07 20.48
N ASN A 214 -6.57 -8.72 21.58
CA ASN A 214 -7.73 -9.43 22.14
C ASN A 214 -8.87 -8.45 22.49
N ALA A 215 -9.91 -8.92 23.14
CA ALA A 215 -11.08 -8.10 23.51
C ALA A 215 -10.72 -6.97 24.49
N ASP A 216 -9.71 -7.16 25.34
CA ASP A 216 -9.32 -6.21 26.40
C ASP A 216 -8.24 -5.22 25.93
N THR A 217 -7.71 -5.39 24.70
CA THR A 217 -6.71 -4.48 24.15
C THR A 217 -7.29 -3.07 23.97
N THR A 218 -6.59 -2.08 24.47
CA THR A 218 -6.88 -0.66 24.24
C THR A 218 -5.93 -0.11 23.20
N PHE A 219 -6.44 0.75 22.32
CA PHE A 219 -5.64 1.46 21.31
C PHE A 219 -5.44 2.91 21.73
N ASP A 220 -4.34 3.52 21.29
CA ASP A 220 -4.13 4.97 21.42
C ASP A 220 -5.32 5.75 20.83
N ALA A 221 -5.64 6.91 21.39
CA ALA A 221 -6.78 7.72 20.94
C ALA A 221 -6.71 8.09 19.45
N ASN A 222 -5.50 8.22 18.90
CA ASN A 222 -5.26 8.51 17.49
C ASN A 222 -5.11 7.26 16.62
N ASP A 223 -5.32 6.07 17.17
CA ASP A 223 -5.23 4.83 16.41
C ASP A 223 -6.50 4.62 15.58
N PHE A 224 -6.32 4.55 14.29
CA PHE A 224 -7.42 4.44 13.35
C PHE A 224 -8.22 3.14 13.52
N ARG A 225 -7.67 2.09 14.16
CA ARG A 225 -8.41 0.87 14.50
C ARG A 225 -9.63 1.14 15.38
N ASN A 226 -9.62 2.23 16.15
CA ASN A 226 -10.80 2.68 16.91
C ASN A 226 -12.03 2.99 16.04
N SER A 227 -11.82 3.36 14.76
CA SER A 227 -12.90 3.67 13.81
C SER A 227 -13.29 2.50 12.91
N VAL A 228 -12.61 1.36 13.03
CA VAL A 228 -12.84 0.20 12.16
C VAL A 228 -13.79 -0.79 12.84
N PRO A 229 -15.00 -1.04 12.32
CA PRO A 229 -16.04 -1.83 13.02
C PRO A 229 -15.59 -3.21 13.50
N ARG A 230 -14.75 -3.90 12.76
CA ARG A 230 -14.24 -5.23 13.16
C ARG A 230 -13.26 -5.20 14.34
N PHE A 231 -12.85 -4.00 14.80
CA PHE A 231 -12.07 -3.82 16.02
C PHE A 231 -12.91 -3.39 17.23
N GLU A 232 -14.21 -3.24 17.10
CA GLU A 232 -15.10 -3.10 18.23
C GLU A 232 -15.01 -4.32 19.17
N VAL A 233 -15.22 -4.13 20.47
CA VAL A 233 -15.01 -5.17 21.49
C VAL A 233 -15.77 -6.46 21.16
N GLU A 234 -17.05 -6.35 20.78
CA GLU A 234 -17.88 -7.51 20.45
C GLU A 234 -17.39 -8.22 19.18
N ALA A 235 -16.95 -7.46 18.17
CA ALA A 235 -16.39 -8.04 16.95
C ALA A 235 -15.06 -8.76 17.24
N ARG A 236 -14.20 -8.19 18.08
CA ARG A 236 -12.95 -8.85 18.52
C ARG A 236 -13.22 -10.14 19.28
N ARG A 237 -14.22 -10.17 20.19
CA ARG A 237 -14.65 -11.39 20.89
C ARG A 237 -15.14 -12.47 19.92
N ALA A 238 -16.00 -12.10 18.98
CA ALA A 238 -16.53 -13.03 17.98
C ALA A 238 -15.42 -13.61 17.08
N ASN A 239 -14.42 -12.81 16.73
CA ASN A 239 -13.33 -13.21 15.86
C ASN A 239 -12.16 -13.92 16.58
N GLN A 240 -12.17 -13.98 17.93
CA GLN A 240 -11.08 -14.60 18.69
C GLN A 240 -10.88 -16.08 18.30
N ALA A 241 -11.96 -16.82 18.06
CA ALA A 241 -11.91 -18.22 17.65
C ALA A 241 -11.09 -18.45 16.35
N LEU A 242 -11.06 -17.48 15.44
CA LEU A 242 -10.20 -17.52 14.25
C LEU A 242 -8.72 -17.47 14.65
N VAL A 243 -8.37 -16.55 15.53
CA VAL A 243 -6.99 -16.37 16.03
C VAL A 243 -6.53 -17.62 16.78
N ASP A 244 -7.37 -18.19 17.63
CA ASP A 244 -7.06 -19.41 18.38
C ASP A 244 -6.79 -20.59 17.44
N ARG A 245 -7.56 -20.71 16.37
CA ARG A 245 -7.34 -21.74 15.35
C ARG A 245 -6.02 -21.54 14.59
N ILE A 246 -5.71 -20.30 14.21
CA ILE A 246 -4.43 -19.95 13.56
C ILE A 246 -3.27 -20.29 14.51
N SER A 247 -3.38 -19.91 15.78
CA SER A 247 -2.36 -20.19 16.80
C SER A 247 -2.11 -21.68 16.99
N THR A 248 -3.18 -22.48 17.00
CA THR A 248 -3.08 -23.96 17.10
C THR A 248 -2.33 -24.54 15.89
N ILE A 249 -2.64 -24.07 14.67
CA ILE A 249 -1.96 -24.52 13.45
C ILE A 249 -0.49 -24.10 13.47
N ALA A 250 -0.20 -22.87 13.84
CA ALA A 250 1.14 -22.32 13.93
C ALA A 250 2.00 -23.12 14.94
N ALA A 251 1.48 -23.36 16.15
CA ALA A 251 2.16 -24.16 17.18
C ALA A 251 2.50 -25.58 16.71
N ALA A 252 1.57 -26.25 15.99
CA ALA A 252 1.78 -27.57 15.41
C ALA A 252 2.90 -27.59 14.34
N ARG A 253 3.28 -26.43 13.81
CA ARG A 253 4.35 -26.23 12.80
C ARG A 253 5.60 -25.59 13.38
N GLY A 254 5.68 -25.36 14.69
CA GLY A 254 6.79 -24.65 15.34
C GLY A 254 6.94 -23.21 14.87
N ALA A 255 5.83 -22.56 14.49
CA ALA A 255 5.76 -21.19 13.98
C ALA A 255 4.88 -20.29 14.86
N THR A 256 4.90 -18.99 14.59
CA THR A 256 3.96 -18.01 15.14
C THR A 256 2.77 -17.80 14.19
N PRO A 257 1.64 -17.24 14.66
CA PRO A 257 0.54 -16.84 13.78
C PRO A 257 0.90 -15.81 12.72
N ALA A 258 1.97 -15.04 12.95
CA ALA A 258 2.43 -13.97 12.07
C ALA A 258 3.40 -14.44 10.97
#